data_7c5251b8f3bfd4d938e6f0d114813ddd
#
_entry.id   7c5251b8f3bfd4d938e6f0d114813ddd
#
_cell.length_a   1.000
_cell.length_b   1.000
_cell.length_c   1.000
_cell.angle_alpha   90.00
_cell.angle_beta   90.00
_cell.angle_gamma   90.00
#
_symmetry.space_group_name_H-M   'P 1'
#
loop_
_entity.id
_entity.type
_entity.pdbx_description
1 polymer ?
#
loop_
_entity_poly.entity_id
_entity_poly.type
_entity_poly.pdbx_seq_one_letter_code
_entity_poly.pdbx_strand_id
1 'polypeptide(L)'
;TSGANANEFEKMRDFGLDVRNIGPNIGQASGIKMCYAAMTKGTAALHAQLLLAAATLGLYDPLMEEFTSGHKAVIERMEGWIPGVPAKSRRWVSEMQEIEATFKELGMTPHIFEGVADMYRLIGSTDIADETPETRDKGRSLKETIEIISSNLS
;
A
#
# COMPACT_ATOMS: atom_id res chain seq x y z
N THR A 1 8.92 11.73 -15.88
CA THR A 1 9.73 12.92 -15.61
C THR A 1 8.91 14.19 -15.74
N SER A 2 9.27 15.25 -15.04
CA SER A 2 8.72 16.61 -15.19
C SER A 2 9.79 17.66 -14.84
N GLY A 3 9.63 18.88 -15.35
CA GLY A 3 10.56 19.99 -15.14
C GLY A 3 11.15 20.53 -16.46
N ALA A 4 11.83 21.68 -16.41
CA ALA A 4 12.33 22.38 -17.58
C ALA A 4 13.19 21.52 -18.52
N ASN A 5 13.97 20.58 -17.95
CA ASN A 5 14.86 19.71 -18.71
C ASN A 5 14.31 18.27 -18.86
N ALA A 6 13.01 18.04 -18.66
CA ALA A 6 12.41 16.71 -18.74
C ALA A 6 12.60 16.02 -20.11
N ASN A 7 12.68 16.81 -21.18
CA ASN A 7 12.93 16.32 -22.53
C ASN A 7 14.30 15.62 -22.67
N GLU A 8 15.31 16.03 -21.90
CA GLU A 8 16.63 15.41 -21.94
C GLU A 8 16.59 13.95 -21.49
N PHE A 9 15.68 13.63 -20.57
CA PHE A 9 15.49 12.24 -20.10
C PHE A 9 14.80 11.36 -21.14
N GLU A 10 14.12 11.90 -22.14
CA GLU A 10 13.50 11.09 -23.19
C GLU A 10 14.55 10.32 -24.01
N LYS A 11 15.79 10.81 -24.09
CA LYS A 11 16.93 10.13 -24.73
C LYS A 11 17.24 8.78 -24.05
N MET A 12 16.83 8.59 -22.80
CA MET A 12 17.02 7.32 -22.08
C MET A 12 16.13 6.18 -22.60
N ARG A 13 15.14 6.50 -23.46
CA ARG A 13 14.34 5.48 -24.16
C ARG A 13 15.21 4.62 -25.07
N ASP A 14 16.25 5.19 -25.66
CA ASP A 14 17.22 4.48 -26.53
C ASP A 14 18.00 3.41 -25.76
N PHE A 15 18.03 3.53 -24.43
CA PHE A 15 18.65 2.58 -23.51
C PHE A 15 17.63 1.65 -22.82
N GLY A 16 16.39 1.57 -23.34
CA GLY A 16 15.35 0.67 -22.85
C GLY A 16 14.55 1.14 -21.64
N LEU A 17 14.67 2.42 -21.24
CA LEU A 17 13.87 2.98 -20.14
C LEU A 17 12.53 3.51 -20.66
N ASP A 18 11.42 3.15 -19.99
CA ASP A 18 10.10 3.77 -20.25
C ASP A 18 10.05 5.16 -19.59
N VAL A 19 10.45 6.16 -20.33
CA VAL A 19 10.44 7.55 -19.87
C VAL A 19 9.21 8.25 -20.41
N ARG A 20 8.37 8.76 -19.49
CA ARG A 20 7.19 9.58 -19.80
C ARG A 20 7.43 11.00 -19.32
N ASN A 21 7.49 11.93 -20.25
CA ASN A 21 7.54 13.34 -19.95
C ASN A 21 6.11 13.88 -19.81
N ILE A 22 5.81 14.45 -18.64
CA ILE A 22 4.47 14.97 -18.31
C ILE A 22 4.42 16.49 -18.22
N GLY A 23 5.46 17.15 -18.70
CA GLY A 23 5.47 18.60 -18.85
C GLY A 23 6.58 19.33 -18.07
N PRO A 24 6.64 20.66 -18.24
CA PRO A 24 7.76 21.46 -17.75
C PRO A 24 7.66 21.82 -16.27
N ASN A 25 6.55 21.57 -15.60
CA ASN A 25 6.35 21.99 -14.21
C ASN A 25 7.07 21.03 -13.25
N ILE A 26 7.91 21.56 -12.39
CA ILE A 26 8.59 20.79 -11.34
C ILE A 26 7.55 20.19 -10.39
N GLY A 27 7.77 18.95 -9.95
CA GLY A 27 6.90 18.26 -8.99
C GLY A 27 5.75 17.43 -9.59
N GLN A 28 5.36 17.64 -10.84
CA GLN A 28 4.24 16.90 -11.45
C GLN A 28 4.48 15.37 -11.46
N ALA A 29 5.69 14.92 -11.77
CA ALA A 29 6.02 13.49 -11.75
C ALA A 29 5.94 12.92 -10.33
N SER A 30 6.40 13.66 -9.32
CA SER A 30 6.26 13.30 -7.91
C SER A 30 4.80 13.26 -7.48
N GLY A 31 3.99 14.24 -7.92
CA GLY A 31 2.55 14.25 -7.65
C GLY A 31 1.83 13.00 -8.17
N ILE A 32 2.12 12.57 -9.41
CA ILE A 32 1.56 11.31 -9.95
C ILE A 32 2.02 10.11 -9.09
N LYS A 33 3.30 10.05 -8.71
CA LYS A 33 3.81 9.00 -7.84
C LYS A 33 3.07 8.96 -6.50
N MET A 34 2.82 10.13 -5.88
CA MET A 34 2.08 10.23 -4.62
C MET A 34 0.62 9.74 -4.77
N CYS A 35 -0.09 10.19 -5.80
CA CYS A 35 -1.46 9.72 -6.06
C CYS A 35 -1.52 8.20 -6.34
N TYR A 36 -0.56 7.67 -7.10
CA TYR A 36 -0.50 6.24 -7.39
C TYR A 36 -0.20 5.42 -6.12
N ALA A 37 0.74 5.88 -5.30
CA ALA A 37 1.06 5.25 -4.03
C ALA A 37 -0.11 5.34 -3.02
N ALA A 38 -0.80 6.47 -2.99
CA ALA A 38 -2.02 6.67 -2.21
C ALA A 38 -3.08 5.61 -2.56
N MET A 39 -3.35 5.40 -3.84
CA MET A 39 -4.29 4.38 -4.28
C MET A 39 -3.82 2.96 -3.92
N THR A 40 -2.58 2.60 -4.24
CA THR A 40 -2.13 1.22 -4.08
C THR A 40 -1.94 0.84 -2.61
N LYS A 41 -1.17 1.62 -1.87
CA LYS A 41 -0.86 1.34 -0.46
C LYS A 41 -2.02 1.71 0.47
N GLY A 42 -2.72 2.82 0.20
CA GLY A 42 -3.92 3.20 0.95
C GLY A 42 -4.99 2.12 0.88
N THR A 43 -5.26 1.58 -0.32
CA THR A 43 -6.21 0.48 -0.48
C THR A 43 -5.74 -0.80 0.23
N ALA A 44 -4.45 -1.12 0.19
CA ALA A 44 -3.93 -2.30 0.90
C ALA A 44 -4.10 -2.18 2.42
N ALA A 45 -3.85 -1.00 2.99
CA ALA A 45 -4.06 -0.75 4.41
C ALA A 45 -5.55 -0.83 4.80
N LEU A 46 -6.44 -0.27 3.98
CA LEU A 46 -7.89 -0.37 4.19
C LEU A 46 -8.36 -1.83 4.16
N HIS A 47 -7.88 -2.62 3.18
CA HIS A 47 -8.18 -4.05 3.11
C HIS A 47 -7.67 -4.81 4.32
N ALA A 48 -6.43 -4.54 4.76
CA ALA A 48 -5.89 -5.15 5.97
C ALA A 48 -6.73 -4.80 7.20
N GLN A 49 -7.11 -3.53 7.36
CA GLN A 49 -7.90 -3.07 8.51
C GLN A 49 -9.27 -3.76 8.58
N LEU A 50 -9.99 -3.83 7.47
CA LEU A 50 -11.32 -4.48 7.46
C LEU A 50 -11.23 -5.99 7.74
N LEU A 51 -10.20 -6.68 7.21
CA LEU A 51 -10.00 -8.10 7.46
C LEU A 51 -9.58 -8.37 8.92
N LEU A 52 -8.73 -7.50 9.50
CA LEU A 52 -8.36 -7.57 10.92
C LEU A 52 -9.60 -7.36 11.82
N ALA A 53 -10.43 -6.37 11.51
CA ALA A 53 -11.68 -6.16 12.24
C ALA A 53 -12.60 -7.39 12.16
N ALA A 54 -12.77 -7.97 10.97
CA ALA A 54 -13.56 -9.18 10.78
C ALA A 54 -12.97 -10.38 11.56
N ALA A 55 -11.65 -10.55 11.54
CA ALA A 55 -10.98 -11.62 12.29
C ALA A 55 -11.18 -11.45 13.80
N THR A 56 -11.00 -10.24 14.32
CA THR A 56 -11.19 -9.92 15.74
C THR A 56 -12.64 -10.15 16.19
N LEU A 57 -13.60 -9.90 15.31
CA LEU A 57 -15.03 -10.16 15.56
C LEU A 57 -15.44 -11.64 15.35
N GLY A 58 -14.54 -12.51 14.89
CA GLY A 58 -14.85 -13.89 14.51
C GLY A 58 -15.67 -14.02 13.22
N LEU A 59 -15.64 -12.99 12.37
CA LEU A 59 -16.45 -12.88 11.15
C LEU A 59 -15.63 -12.96 9.85
N TYR A 60 -14.37 -13.42 9.92
CA TYR A 60 -13.50 -13.46 8.73
C TYR A 60 -14.10 -14.32 7.61
N ASP A 61 -14.45 -15.56 7.90
CA ASP A 61 -14.99 -16.50 6.90
C ASP A 61 -16.36 -16.05 6.36
N PRO A 62 -17.34 -15.61 7.18
CA PRO A 62 -18.58 -15.01 6.69
C PRO A 62 -18.37 -13.78 5.79
N LEU A 63 -17.42 -12.91 6.10
CA LEU A 63 -17.12 -11.73 5.26
C LEU A 63 -16.53 -12.14 3.92
N MET A 64 -15.61 -13.12 3.90
CA MET A 64 -15.02 -13.61 2.65
C MET A 64 -16.06 -14.30 1.77
N GLU A 65 -17.01 -15.02 2.35
CA GLU A 65 -18.15 -15.60 1.63
C GLU A 65 -19.03 -14.52 0.98
N GLU A 66 -19.36 -13.47 1.73
CA GLU A 66 -20.12 -12.32 1.21
C GLU A 66 -19.41 -11.66 0.02
N PHE A 67 -18.09 -11.46 0.12
CA PHE A 67 -17.30 -10.89 -0.97
C PHE A 67 -17.28 -11.75 -2.23
N THR A 68 -17.43 -13.06 -2.10
CA THR A 68 -17.43 -14.00 -3.26
C THR A 68 -18.57 -13.69 -4.22
N SER A 69 -19.69 -13.17 -3.75
CA SER A 69 -20.88 -12.88 -4.54
C SER A 69 -20.73 -11.69 -5.51
N GLY A 70 -19.83 -10.74 -5.23
CA GLY A 70 -19.73 -9.51 -6.03
C GLY A 70 -18.35 -8.89 -6.14
N HIS A 71 -17.35 -9.39 -5.40
CA HIS A 71 -16.04 -8.74 -5.25
C HIS A 71 -14.85 -9.65 -5.55
N LYS A 72 -15.00 -10.60 -6.46
CA LYS A 72 -13.95 -11.59 -6.77
C LYS A 72 -12.60 -10.96 -7.09
N ALA A 73 -12.55 -9.92 -7.92
CA ALA A 73 -11.31 -9.22 -8.27
C ALA A 73 -10.65 -8.52 -7.05
N VAL A 74 -11.46 -8.11 -6.06
CA VAL A 74 -10.96 -7.53 -4.81
C VAL A 74 -10.31 -8.61 -3.96
N ILE A 75 -10.94 -9.79 -3.85
CA ILE A 75 -10.39 -10.94 -3.13
C ILE A 75 -9.04 -11.34 -3.74
N GLU A 76 -8.99 -11.55 -5.05
CA GLU A 76 -7.75 -11.91 -5.77
C GLU A 76 -6.64 -10.89 -5.52
N ARG A 77 -6.99 -9.60 -5.45
CA ARG A 77 -6.04 -8.54 -5.12
C ARG A 77 -5.58 -8.61 -3.67
N MET A 78 -6.47 -8.87 -2.70
CA MET A 78 -6.12 -9.04 -1.29
C MET A 78 -5.16 -10.24 -1.13
N GLU A 79 -5.49 -11.38 -1.71
CA GLU A 79 -4.69 -12.61 -1.67
C GLU A 79 -3.30 -12.44 -2.29
N GLY A 80 -3.22 -11.74 -3.42
CA GLY A 80 -1.96 -11.49 -4.11
C GLY A 80 -1.08 -10.42 -3.47
N TRP A 81 -1.66 -9.55 -2.63
CA TRP A 81 -0.92 -8.39 -2.13
C TRP A 81 -0.66 -8.43 -0.63
N ILE A 82 -1.69 -8.67 0.18
CA ILE A 82 -1.63 -8.55 1.66
C ILE A 82 -0.55 -9.44 2.29
N PRO A 83 -0.35 -10.71 1.87
CA PRO A 83 0.71 -11.54 2.47
C PRO A 83 2.13 -11.00 2.30
N GLY A 84 2.35 -10.11 1.33
CA GLY A 84 3.64 -9.46 1.12
C GLY A 84 3.78 -8.07 1.76
N VAL A 85 2.74 -7.56 2.41
CA VAL A 85 2.74 -6.24 3.03
C VAL A 85 3.66 -6.16 4.25
N PRO A 86 3.68 -7.14 5.18
CA PRO A 86 4.50 -7.04 6.38
C PRO A 86 5.96 -6.74 6.09
N ALA A 87 6.58 -7.44 5.15
CA ALA A 87 7.98 -7.27 4.74
C ALA A 87 8.32 -5.86 4.19
N LYS A 88 7.34 -5.00 4.00
CA LYS A 88 7.50 -3.64 3.45
C LYS A 88 6.90 -2.57 4.34
N SER A 89 6.12 -2.96 5.35
CA SER A 89 5.27 -2.09 6.15
C SER A 89 6.05 -0.97 6.83
N ARG A 90 7.17 -1.27 7.47
CA ARG A 90 8.00 -0.28 8.18
C ARG A 90 8.48 0.84 7.26
N ARG A 91 8.89 0.51 6.04
CA ARG A 91 9.31 1.51 5.04
C ARG A 91 8.14 2.36 4.56
N TRP A 92 6.95 1.78 4.47
CA TRP A 92 5.78 2.48 3.94
C TRP A 92 5.19 3.49 4.92
N VAL A 93 5.53 3.45 6.21
CA VAL A 93 5.10 4.46 7.18
C VAL A 93 5.54 5.86 6.73
N SER A 94 6.82 6.07 6.44
CA SER A 94 7.32 7.38 5.99
C SER A 94 6.72 7.81 4.64
N GLU A 95 6.52 6.87 3.72
CA GLU A 95 5.89 7.17 2.44
C GLU A 95 4.42 7.65 2.61
N MET A 96 3.68 7.10 3.58
CA MET A 96 2.31 7.56 3.88
C MET A 96 2.30 8.94 4.53
N GLN A 97 3.28 9.24 5.37
CA GLN A 97 3.46 10.58 5.96
C GLN A 97 3.79 11.63 4.90
N GLU A 98 4.57 11.28 3.88
CA GLU A 98 4.83 12.18 2.73
C GLU A 98 3.54 12.46 1.93
N ILE A 99 2.69 11.44 1.73
CA ILE A 99 1.40 11.59 1.05
C ILE A 99 0.45 12.44 1.90
N GLU A 100 0.38 12.19 3.20
CA GLU A 100 -0.38 12.98 4.17
C GLU A 100 -0.02 14.46 4.07
N ALA A 101 1.27 14.79 4.18
CA ALA A 101 1.77 16.16 4.09
C ALA A 101 1.42 16.81 2.75
N THR A 102 1.61 16.09 1.64
CA THR A 102 1.27 16.58 0.29
C THR A 102 -0.20 16.89 0.16
N PHE A 103 -1.09 16.01 0.63
CA PHE A 103 -2.54 16.22 0.52
C PHE A 103 -3.03 17.33 1.45
N LYS A 104 -2.42 17.46 2.63
CA LYS A 104 -2.66 18.57 3.55
C LYS A 104 -2.30 19.93 2.92
N GLU A 105 -1.16 20.03 2.25
CA GLU A 105 -0.75 21.24 1.52
C GLU A 105 -1.72 21.61 0.39
N LEU A 106 -2.38 20.61 -0.22
CA LEU A 106 -3.42 20.80 -1.21
C LEU A 106 -4.82 21.12 -0.62
N GLY A 107 -4.93 21.29 0.70
CA GLY A 107 -6.18 21.62 1.40
C GLY A 107 -7.09 20.42 1.65
N MET A 108 -6.60 19.18 1.46
CA MET A 108 -7.36 17.96 1.76
C MET A 108 -7.13 17.49 3.19
N THR A 109 -8.01 16.60 3.68
CA THR A 109 -7.84 16.00 5.01
C THR A 109 -6.56 15.15 5.09
N PRO A 110 -5.71 15.32 6.11
CA PRO A 110 -4.55 14.46 6.33
C PRO A 110 -4.93 13.09 6.93
N HIS A 111 -6.05 13.01 7.63
CA HIS A 111 -6.41 11.88 8.53
C HIS A 111 -6.54 10.53 7.83
N ILE A 112 -6.83 10.50 6.52
CA ILE A 112 -6.88 9.24 5.76
C ILE A 112 -5.49 8.59 5.76
N PHE A 113 -4.44 9.35 5.41
CA PHE A 113 -3.09 8.78 5.28
C PHE A 113 -2.33 8.73 6.61
N GLU A 114 -2.70 9.55 7.59
CA GLU A 114 -2.33 9.37 8.99
C GLU A 114 -2.77 7.98 9.49
N GLY A 115 -4.06 7.62 9.30
CA GLY A 115 -4.59 6.30 9.64
C GLY A 115 -3.95 5.16 8.84
N VAL A 116 -3.63 5.37 7.56
CA VAL A 116 -2.88 4.39 6.76
C VAL A 116 -1.46 4.17 7.31
N ALA A 117 -0.78 5.24 7.75
CA ALA A 117 0.53 5.12 8.39
C ALA A 117 0.45 4.34 9.71
N ASP A 118 -0.61 4.54 10.51
CA ASP A 118 -0.87 3.79 11.75
C ASP A 118 -1.10 2.31 11.47
N MET A 119 -1.85 1.96 10.42
CA MET A 119 -2.01 0.58 9.99
C MET A 119 -0.67 -0.07 9.63
N TYR A 120 0.22 0.64 8.95
CA TYR A 120 1.55 0.11 8.64
C TYR A 120 2.47 0.03 9.86
N ARG A 121 2.31 0.88 10.87
CA ARG A 121 2.99 0.73 12.17
C ARG A 121 2.54 -0.55 12.88
N LEU A 122 1.23 -0.78 12.92
CA LEU A 122 0.65 -2.00 13.50
C LEU A 122 1.18 -3.25 12.80
N ILE A 123 1.10 -3.32 11.46
CA ILE A 123 1.63 -4.46 10.69
C ILE A 123 3.14 -4.59 10.91
N GLY A 124 3.88 -3.48 10.97
CA GLY A 124 5.32 -3.44 11.18
C GLY A 124 5.78 -3.83 12.57
N SER A 125 4.89 -3.91 13.56
CA SER A 125 5.20 -4.38 14.91
C SER A 125 5.18 -5.91 15.06
N THR A 126 4.75 -6.63 14.03
CA THR A 126 4.69 -8.09 14.03
C THR A 126 6.02 -8.73 13.62
N ASP A 127 6.30 -9.94 14.08
CA ASP A 127 7.53 -10.68 13.76
C ASP A 127 7.67 -10.94 12.25
N ILE A 128 6.56 -11.12 11.52
CA ILE A 128 6.59 -11.30 10.06
C ILE A 128 7.03 -10.04 9.30
N ALA A 129 7.13 -8.90 9.97
CA ALA A 129 7.70 -7.67 9.40
C ALA A 129 9.24 -7.62 9.46
N ASP A 130 9.89 -8.59 10.11
CA ASP A 130 11.34 -8.78 10.08
C ASP A 130 11.80 -9.49 8.80
N GLU A 131 10.88 -10.13 8.09
CA GLU A 131 11.13 -10.70 6.76
C GLU A 131 11.42 -9.61 5.73
N THR A 132 12.17 -9.98 4.69
CA THR A 132 12.35 -9.14 3.48
C THR A 132 11.50 -9.68 2.33
N PRO A 133 11.32 -8.93 1.23
CA PRO A 133 10.65 -9.46 0.03
C PRO A 133 11.27 -10.76 -0.50
N GLU A 134 12.56 -10.99 -0.25
CA GLU A 134 13.32 -12.17 -0.66
C GLU A 134 13.14 -13.35 0.30
N THR A 135 13.11 -13.07 1.62
CA THR A 135 13.10 -14.09 2.70
C THR A 135 11.70 -14.44 3.19
N ARG A 136 10.68 -13.63 2.84
CA ARG A 136 9.32 -13.86 3.29
C ARG A 136 8.81 -15.25 2.90
N ASP A 137 8.00 -15.85 3.73
CA ASP A 137 7.25 -17.04 3.37
C ASP A 137 6.25 -16.72 2.23
N LYS A 138 6.52 -17.26 1.04
CA LYS A 138 5.68 -17.08 -0.15
C LYS A 138 4.45 -17.97 -0.16
N GLY A 139 4.42 -18.99 0.70
CA GLY A 139 3.29 -19.90 0.88
C GLY A 139 2.25 -19.39 1.87
N ARG A 140 2.59 -18.37 2.67
CA ARG A 140 1.66 -17.79 3.66
C ARG A 140 0.42 -17.21 2.98
N SER A 141 -0.75 -17.71 3.38
CA SER A 141 -2.04 -17.26 2.88
C SER A 141 -2.45 -15.89 3.42
N LEU A 142 -3.48 -15.31 2.81
CA LEU A 142 -4.12 -14.10 3.32
C LEU A 142 -4.63 -14.31 4.76
N LYS A 143 -5.34 -15.41 5.01
CA LYS A 143 -5.93 -15.72 6.32
C LYS A 143 -4.87 -15.84 7.41
N GLU A 144 -3.82 -16.63 7.17
CA GLU A 144 -2.70 -16.77 8.11
C GLU A 144 -2.01 -15.43 8.40
N THR A 145 -1.85 -14.58 7.38
CA THR A 145 -1.28 -13.25 7.56
C THR A 145 -2.13 -12.39 8.48
N ILE A 146 -3.45 -12.39 8.27
CA ILE A 146 -4.40 -11.62 9.10
C ILE A 146 -4.44 -12.18 10.53
N GLU A 147 -4.42 -13.49 10.73
CA GLU A 147 -4.39 -14.13 12.04
C GLU A 147 -3.14 -13.73 12.84
N ILE A 148 -1.96 -13.76 12.20
CA ILE A 148 -0.71 -13.32 12.85
C ILE A 148 -0.78 -11.84 13.25
N ILE A 149 -1.27 -10.96 12.37
CA ILE A 149 -1.37 -9.53 12.69
C ILE A 149 -2.41 -9.30 13.79
N SER A 150 -3.55 -9.99 13.73
CA SER A 150 -4.62 -9.83 14.73
C SER A 150 -4.22 -10.27 16.14
N SER A 151 -3.33 -11.26 16.26
CA SER A 151 -2.80 -11.70 17.56
C SER A 151 -1.95 -10.63 18.28
N ASN A 152 -1.53 -9.58 17.59
CA ASN A 152 -0.80 -8.43 18.14
C ASN A 152 -1.70 -7.20 18.45
N LEU A 153 -3.04 -7.35 18.35
CA LEU A 153 -4.00 -6.27 18.64
C LEU A 153 -4.37 -6.15 20.13
N SER A 154 -3.73 -6.87 21.02
CA SER A 154 -4.00 -6.91 22.47
C SER A 154 -3.49 -5.70 23.23
#